data_06669efcf34378b2992d5092c4524b81
#
_entry.id   06669efcf34378b2992d5092c4524b81
#
_cell.length_a   1.000
_cell.length_b   1.000
_cell.length_c   1.000
_cell.angle_alpha   90.00
_cell.angle_beta   90.00
_cell.angle_gamma   90.00
#
_symmetry.space_group_name_H-M   'P 1'
#
loop_
_entity.id
_entity.type
_entity.pdbx_description
1 polymer ?
#
loop_
_entity_poly.entity_id
_entity_poly.type
_entity_poly.pdbx_seq_one_letter_code
_entity_poly.pdbx_strand_id
1 'polypeptide(L)'
;MDLTTLTMIVMLAVAAVGLDTVWHPTEVILQASTAGNIDKITIDQNMIDGILRSEVDRISATQTLVGKPRVELGRQGGIGMAIATAANLQSLAYALQQDVGYRPDQIGVALFSENGVVKVLVTGSGGQRVTGFEQVVVQQNGETVIDLLHRAALIGMARVDPYLTALSLMQRHETDQDFSDAETLITVAKGKIAPTPFSFDRSLFENLQGILALFRGNQADAHTWFRLARASNPDNIAAVLNLAFADLQLDQYREAADRMERLLHDTPDCDAALASTGYVTWAAALLGMHDVNDADQVLAKAIAIKPTSSIAWHMWSEVKRQKGDTVQAARLNQQALNVADTFENYAEIAALYFRLTWQDRQPVMRSQFTNPAAKSLH
;
A
#
# COMPACT_ATOMS: atom_id res chain seq x y z
N MET A 1 -0.11 8.47 -51.22
CA MET A 1 -0.88 7.66 -50.24
C MET A 1 -2.32 7.68 -50.76
N ASP A 2 -2.90 6.55 -51.06
CA ASP A 2 -4.29 6.53 -51.52
C ASP A 2 -5.27 6.75 -50.35
N LEU A 3 -6.51 7.10 -50.68
CA LEU A 3 -7.54 7.42 -49.67
C LEU A 3 -7.82 6.23 -48.73
N THR A 4 -7.68 5.00 -49.23
CA THR A 4 -7.90 3.76 -48.50
C THR A 4 -6.83 3.55 -47.43
N THR A 5 -5.56 3.78 -47.76
CA THR A 5 -4.42 3.70 -46.86
C THR A 5 -4.53 4.79 -45.74
N LEU A 6 -4.93 6.01 -46.11
CA LEU A 6 -5.17 7.08 -45.13
C LEU A 6 -6.31 6.73 -44.16
N THR A 7 -7.41 6.21 -44.70
CA THR A 7 -8.56 5.79 -43.86
C THR A 7 -8.17 4.67 -42.88
N MET A 8 -7.37 3.70 -43.37
CA MET A 8 -6.91 2.60 -42.51
C MET A 8 -5.97 3.07 -41.38
N ILE A 9 -5.08 4.02 -41.66
CA ILE A 9 -4.19 4.62 -40.66
C ILE A 9 -4.99 5.40 -39.62
N VAL A 10 -6.00 6.18 -40.07
CA VAL A 10 -6.88 6.92 -39.16
C VAL A 10 -7.68 5.97 -38.26
N MET A 11 -8.25 4.90 -38.83
CA MET A 11 -9.01 3.89 -38.09
C MET A 11 -8.11 3.15 -37.06
N LEU A 12 -6.89 2.81 -37.44
CA LEU A 12 -5.92 2.19 -36.52
C LEU A 12 -5.52 3.15 -35.41
N ALA A 13 -5.31 4.44 -35.68
CA ALA A 13 -5.00 5.44 -34.69
C ALA A 13 -6.17 5.65 -33.71
N VAL A 14 -7.41 5.72 -34.22
CA VAL A 14 -8.63 5.80 -33.41
C VAL A 14 -8.80 4.57 -32.52
N ALA A 15 -8.61 3.38 -33.07
CA ALA A 15 -8.70 2.13 -32.31
C ALA A 15 -7.59 2.05 -31.24
N ALA A 16 -6.37 2.46 -31.55
CA ALA A 16 -5.25 2.47 -30.61
C ALA A 16 -5.46 3.48 -29.46
N VAL A 17 -5.97 4.68 -29.79
CA VAL A 17 -6.33 5.70 -28.75
C VAL A 17 -7.50 5.21 -27.90
N GLY A 18 -8.52 4.58 -28.51
CA GLY A 18 -9.66 4.02 -27.77
C GLY A 18 -9.25 2.86 -26.84
N LEU A 19 -8.35 1.98 -27.29
CA LEU A 19 -7.80 0.91 -26.46
C LEU A 19 -6.93 1.47 -25.31
N ASP A 20 -6.07 2.44 -25.61
CA ASP A 20 -5.20 3.09 -24.62
C ASP A 20 -6.03 3.75 -23.50
N THR A 21 -7.14 4.43 -23.86
CA THR A 21 -8.07 5.05 -22.90
C THR A 21 -8.79 4.03 -21.99
N VAL A 22 -9.11 2.85 -22.51
CA VAL A 22 -9.80 1.79 -21.76
C VAL A 22 -8.85 1.03 -20.84
N TRP A 23 -7.58 0.89 -21.23
CA TRP A 23 -6.58 0.07 -20.52
C TRP A 23 -5.71 0.86 -19.54
N HIS A 24 -5.67 2.20 -19.64
CA HIS A 24 -4.94 3.08 -18.74
C HIS A 24 -5.90 4.00 -17.96
N PRO A 25 -6.61 3.47 -16.96
CA PRO A 25 -7.74 4.17 -16.34
C PRO A 25 -7.34 5.35 -15.45
N THR A 26 -6.06 5.53 -15.11
CA THR A 26 -5.61 6.63 -14.24
C THR A 26 -4.18 7.04 -14.55
N GLU A 27 -4.02 7.82 -15.58
CA GLU A 27 -2.76 8.50 -15.83
C GLU A 27 -2.67 9.80 -15.04
N VAL A 28 -1.53 10.01 -14.39
CA VAL A 28 -1.15 11.30 -13.79
C VAL A 28 -0.08 11.94 -14.66
N ILE A 29 -0.37 13.09 -15.20
CA ILE A 29 0.60 13.89 -15.96
C ILE A 29 1.28 14.85 -15.00
N LEU A 30 2.60 14.71 -14.83
CA LEU A 30 3.41 15.65 -14.09
C LEU A 30 3.92 16.75 -15.01
N GLN A 31 3.74 18.00 -14.58
CA GLN A 31 4.29 19.17 -15.28
C GLN A 31 5.18 19.93 -14.30
N ALA A 32 6.50 19.88 -14.51
CA ALA A 32 7.45 20.66 -13.75
C ALA A 32 7.79 21.96 -14.49
N SER A 33 7.91 23.02 -13.74
CA SER A 33 8.37 24.31 -14.25
C SER A 33 9.19 25.06 -13.20
N THR A 34 10.06 25.95 -13.67
CA THR A 34 10.76 26.91 -12.82
C THR A 34 10.25 28.31 -13.20
N ALA A 35 9.87 29.11 -12.22
CA ALA A 35 9.42 30.48 -12.44
C ALA A 35 10.36 31.47 -11.73
N GLY A 36 10.85 32.46 -12.47
CA GLY A 36 11.71 33.53 -11.94
C GLY A 36 13.18 33.17 -11.82
N ASN A 37 13.98 34.17 -11.37
CA ASN A 37 15.42 34.04 -11.23
C ASN A 37 15.76 33.25 -9.95
N ILE A 38 16.11 31.99 -10.09
CA ILE A 38 16.53 31.14 -8.98
C ILE A 38 18.08 31.18 -8.90
N ASP A 39 18.64 32.37 -8.72
CA ASP A 39 20.08 32.66 -8.84
C ASP A 39 21.00 31.87 -7.88
N LYS A 40 20.45 31.02 -7.01
CA LYS A 40 21.23 30.23 -6.03
C LYS A 40 20.90 28.74 -6.02
N ILE A 41 20.01 28.28 -6.88
CA ILE A 41 19.60 26.87 -6.87
C ILE A 41 20.09 26.21 -8.15
N THR A 42 21.06 25.34 -8.03
CA THR A 42 21.64 24.57 -9.15
C THR A 42 20.75 23.35 -9.50
N ILE A 43 19.44 23.55 -9.56
CA ILE A 43 18.48 22.48 -9.91
C ILE A 43 17.88 22.84 -11.27
N ASP A 44 18.14 22.02 -12.27
CA ASP A 44 17.53 22.16 -13.59
C ASP A 44 16.15 21.47 -13.64
N GLN A 45 15.41 21.74 -14.69
CA GLN A 45 14.06 21.19 -14.86
C GLN A 45 14.06 19.67 -14.96
N ASN A 46 15.08 19.05 -15.55
CA ASN A 46 15.16 17.59 -15.65
C ASN A 46 15.36 16.96 -14.27
N MET A 47 16.10 17.62 -13.39
CA MET A 47 16.29 17.17 -12.01
C MET A 47 14.98 17.28 -11.21
N ILE A 48 14.21 18.35 -11.37
CA ILE A 48 12.89 18.49 -10.76
C ILE A 48 11.98 17.37 -11.26
N ASP A 49 11.87 17.16 -12.56
CA ASP A 49 11.09 16.08 -13.16
C ASP A 49 11.51 14.72 -12.62
N GLY A 50 12.82 14.46 -12.50
CA GLY A 50 13.36 13.23 -11.97
C GLY A 50 12.94 12.96 -10.52
N ILE A 51 13.01 13.97 -9.65
CA ILE A 51 12.61 13.89 -8.24
C ILE A 51 11.11 13.61 -8.12
N LEU A 52 10.30 14.37 -8.85
CA LEU A 52 8.84 14.21 -8.83
C LEU A 52 8.42 12.83 -9.33
N ARG A 53 9.00 12.37 -10.45
CA ARG A 53 8.73 11.02 -10.99
C ARG A 53 9.11 9.93 -10.01
N SER A 54 10.30 10.02 -9.40
CA SER A 54 10.76 9.06 -8.41
C SER A 54 9.79 8.95 -7.22
N GLU A 55 9.24 10.07 -6.75
CA GLU A 55 8.29 10.06 -5.64
C GLU A 55 6.94 9.46 -6.06
N VAL A 56 6.43 9.83 -7.22
CA VAL A 56 5.17 9.27 -7.74
C VAL A 56 5.32 7.79 -8.05
N ASP A 57 6.42 7.36 -8.66
CA ASP A 57 6.71 5.95 -8.92
C ASP A 57 6.76 5.14 -7.61
N ARG A 58 7.37 5.70 -6.56
CA ARG A 58 7.43 5.07 -5.24
C ARG A 58 6.03 4.91 -4.62
N ILE A 59 5.19 5.93 -4.68
CA ILE A 59 3.81 5.86 -4.19
C ILE A 59 3.01 4.84 -5.02
N SER A 60 3.17 4.88 -6.35
CA SER A 60 2.48 3.97 -7.27
C SER A 60 2.91 2.51 -7.13
N ALA A 61 4.15 2.27 -6.68
CA ALA A 61 4.68 0.94 -6.41
C ALA A 61 4.20 0.36 -5.07
N THR A 62 3.50 1.14 -4.24
CA THR A 62 2.96 0.68 -2.96
C THR A 62 1.99 -0.47 -3.20
N GLN A 63 2.28 -1.62 -2.60
CA GLN A 63 1.41 -2.79 -2.71
C GLN A 63 0.13 -2.56 -1.91
N THR A 64 -1.01 -2.86 -2.51
CA THR A 64 -2.33 -2.72 -1.91
C THR A 64 -3.22 -3.91 -2.26
N LEU A 65 -4.02 -4.35 -1.30
CA LEU A 65 -5.07 -5.38 -1.49
C LEU A 65 -6.27 -4.86 -2.26
N VAL A 66 -6.38 -3.56 -2.33
CA VAL A 66 -7.46 -2.92 -3.08
C VAL A 66 -7.06 -2.95 -4.55
N GLY A 67 -7.72 -3.78 -5.34
CA GLY A 67 -7.54 -3.86 -6.78
C GLY A 67 -7.97 -2.58 -7.53
N LYS A 68 -7.67 -1.41 -6.98
CA LYS A 68 -7.82 -0.14 -7.69
C LYS A 68 -6.77 -0.07 -8.80
N PRO A 69 -7.13 0.52 -9.94
CA PRO A 69 -6.14 0.77 -10.97
C PRO A 69 -4.99 1.58 -10.36
N ARG A 70 -3.78 1.07 -10.52
CA ARG A 70 -2.57 1.75 -10.08
C ARG A 70 -2.53 3.13 -10.73
N VAL A 71 -2.10 4.12 -9.97
CA VAL A 71 -1.78 5.43 -10.54
C VAL A 71 -0.52 5.22 -11.39
N GLU A 72 -0.65 5.30 -12.68
CA GLU A 72 0.49 5.25 -13.61
C GLU A 72 0.88 6.66 -14.00
N LEU A 73 2.18 6.93 -13.98
CA LEU A 73 2.70 8.16 -14.59
C LEU A 73 2.43 8.09 -16.09
N GLY A 74 1.54 8.94 -16.57
CA GLY A 74 1.32 9.10 -17.99
C GLY A 74 2.63 9.47 -18.67
N ARG A 75 3.11 8.59 -19.55
CA ARG A 75 4.05 9.02 -20.58
C ARG A 75 3.25 9.98 -21.44
N GLN A 76 3.78 11.21 -21.66
CA GLN A 76 3.17 12.12 -22.64
C GLN A 76 2.95 11.36 -23.95
N GLY A 77 1.71 10.86 -24.15
CA GLY A 77 1.33 10.02 -25.28
C GLY A 77 1.55 8.52 -25.02
N GLY A 78 0.49 7.76 -24.70
CA GLY A 78 0.46 6.31 -24.80
C GLY A 78 0.79 5.83 -26.22
N ILE A 79 0.77 4.52 -26.44
CA ILE A 79 1.06 3.92 -27.77
C ILE A 79 0.19 4.56 -28.86
N GLY A 80 -1.10 4.84 -28.57
CA GLY A 80 -2.01 5.52 -29.48
C GLY A 80 -1.55 6.93 -29.84
N MET A 81 -1.05 7.71 -28.86
CA MET A 81 -0.51 9.05 -29.11
C MET A 81 0.82 9.00 -29.86
N ALA A 82 1.69 8.02 -29.59
CA ALA A 82 2.93 7.82 -30.34
C ALA A 82 2.64 7.50 -31.81
N ILE A 83 1.64 6.67 -32.10
CA ILE A 83 1.19 6.38 -33.47
C ILE A 83 0.59 7.64 -34.11
N ALA A 84 -0.25 8.37 -33.39
CA ALA A 84 -0.83 9.62 -33.89
C ALA A 84 0.23 10.69 -34.18
N THR A 85 1.28 10.77 -33.35
CA THR A 85 2.43 11.65 -33.56
C THR A 85 3.21 11.26 -34.81
N ALA A 86 3.51 9.97 -34.99
CA ALA A 86 4.20 9.45 -36.17
C ALA A 86 3.41 9.69 -37.46
N ALA A 87 2.08 9.71 -37.35
CA ALA A 87 1.17 9.95 -38.48
C ALA A 87 0.76 11.44 -38.66
N ASN A 88 1.28 12.36 -37.87
CA ASN A 88 0.87 13.78 -37.80
C ASN A 88 -0.64 14.01 -37.51
N LEU A 89 -1.23 13.11 -36.70
CA LEU A 89 -2.65 13.12 -36.33
C LEU A 89 -2.88 13.49 -34.84
N GLN A 90 -1.94 14.16 -34.20
CA GLN A 90 -1.98 14.51 -32.77
C GLN A 90 -3.25 15.29 -32.38
N SER A 91 -3.61 16.30 -33.16
CA SER A 91 -4.81 17.12 -32.90
C SER A 91 -6.09 16.28 -32.95
N LEU A 92 -6.15 15.31 -33.87
CA LEU A 92 -7.28 14.39 -33.97
C LEU A 92 -7.30 13.43 -32.78
N ALA A 93 -6.13 12.91 -32.37
CA ALA A 93 -6.02 12.04 -31.20
C ALA A 93 -6.44 12.74 -29.90
N TYR A 94 -6.04 13.99 -29.70
CA TYR A 94 -6.49 14.82 -28.57
C TYR A 94 -8.00 15.06 -28.59
N ALA A 95 -8.57 15.38 -29.77
CA ALA A 95 -10.01 15.57 -29.90
C ALA A 95 -10.78 14.30 -29.56
N LEU A 96 -10.32 13.13 -30.06
CA LEU A 96 -10.92 11.84 -29.77
C LEU A 96 -10.81 11.47 -28.27
N GLN A 97 -9.67 11.73 -27.64
CA GLN A 97 -9.50 11.51 -26.20
C GLN A 97 -10.50 12.34 -25.39
N GLN A 98 -10.74 13.60 -25.78
CA GLN A 98 -11.73 14.45 -25.13
C GLN A 98 -13.16 13.94 -25.34
N ASP A 99 -13.49 13.47 -26.54
CA ASP A 99 -14.83 12.97 -26.88
C ASP A 99 -15.17 11.66 -26.16
N VAL A 100 -14.19 10.77 -25.93
CA VAL A 100 -14.35 9.53 -25.12
C VAL A 100 -14.30 9.83 -23.61
N GLY A 101 -14.15 11.10 -23.20
CA GLY A 101 -14.14 11.51 -21.80
C GLY A 101 -12.81 11.21 -21.07
N TYR A 102 -11.72 10.94 -21.83
CA TYR A 102 -10.39 10.78 -21.25
C TYR A 102 -9.88 12.13 -20.73
N ARG A 103 -9.76 12.23 -19.44
CA ARG A 103 -9.23 13.41 -18.77
C ARG A 103 -8.21 12.94 -17.73
N PRO A 104 -6.92 12.88 -18.09
CA PRO A 104 -5.89 12.52 -17.13
C PRO A 104 -5.84 13.56 -16.00
N ASP A 105 -5.58 13.07 -14.79
CA ASP A 105 -5.30 13.96 -13.68
C ASP A 105 -3.94 14.62 -13.91
N GLN A 106 -3.88 15.95 -13.79
CA GLN A 106 -2.66 16.71 -14.01
C GLN A 106 -2.19 17.30 -12.68
N ILE A 107 -0.93 17.08 -12.34
CA ILE A 107 -0.25 17.73 -11.23
C ILE A 107 0.84 18.63 -11.79
N GLY A 108 0.69 19.93 -11.60
CA GLY A 108 1.69 20.92 -11.90
C GLY A 108 2.53 21.23 -10.66
N VAL A 109 3.86 21.30 -10.83
CA VAL A 109 4.79 21.69 -9.76
C VAL A 109 5.70 22.78 -10.30
N ALA A 110 5.58 24.01 -9.77
CA ALA A 110 6.39 25.13 -10.14
C ALA A 110 7.28 25.58 -8.98
N LEU A 111 8.61 25.49 -9.16
CA LEU A 111 9.59 25.98 -8.20
C LEU A 111 9.87 27.45 -8.47
N PHE A 112 9.83 28.28 -7.43
CA PHE A 112 10.16 29.72 -7.52
C PHE A 112 10.77 30.24 -6.22
N SER A 113 11.38 31.41 -6.29
CA SER A 113 11.89 32.11 -5.11
C SER A 113 11.21 33.46 -4.98
N GLU A 114 10.77 33.78 -3.77
CA GLU A 114 10.18 35.06 -3.44
C GLU A 114 10.77 35.58 -2.13
N ASN A 115 11.34 36.80 -2.16
CA ASN A 115 12.03 37.43 -1.01
C ASN A 115 13.13 36.55 -0.39
N GLY A 116 13.84 35.77 -1.21
CA GLY A 116 14.91 34.87 -0.76
C GLY A 116 14.45 33.58 -0.12
N VAL A 117 13.15 33.32 -0.11
CA VAL A 117 12.53 32.07 0.37
C VAL A 117 12.13 31.22 -0.83
N VAL A 118 12.56 29.95 -0.82
CA VAL A 118 12.20 28.99 -1.85
C VAL A 118 10.78 28.46 -1.58
N LYS A 119 9.98 28.44 -2.62
CA LYS A 119 8.58 27.99 -2.60
C LYS A 119 8.29 27.10 -3.78
N VAL A 120 7.31 26.23 -3.61
CA VAL A 120 6.77 25.38 -4.67
C VAL A 120 5.27 25.61 -4.77
N LEU A 121 4.80 25.95 -5.96
CA LEU A 121 3.38 25.97 -6.28
C LEU A 121 2.98 24.58 -6.78
N VAL A 122 2.06 23.92 -6.09
CA VAL A 122 1.45 22.66 -6.51
C VAL A 122 0.05 22.95 -7.01
N THR A 123 -0.21 22.58 -8.25
CA THR A 123 -1.53 22.75 -8.88
C THR A 123 -2.06 21.39 -9.31
N GLY A 124 -3.36 21.27 -9.31
CA GLY A 124 -4.04 20.11 -9.87
C GLY A 124 -5.17 20.55 -10.78
N SER A 125 -5.34 19.90 -11.90
CA SER A 125 -6.41 20.18 -12.83
C SER A 125 -6.85 18.96 -13.61
N GLY A 126 -8.10 18.96 -14.01
CA GLY A 126 -8.67 18.00 -14.94
C GLY A 126 -8.86 16.61 -14.34
N GLY A 127 -9.26 15.63 -14.94
CA GLY A 127 -9.38 14.25 -14.49
C GLY A 127 -10.67 13.92 -13.76
N GLN A 128 -10.76 12.65 -13.38
CA GLN A 128 -11.92 12.09 -12.67
C GLN A 128 -11.81 12.26 -11.14
N ARG A 129 -10.60 12.45 -10.62
CA ARG A 129 -10.29 12.44 -9.18
C ARG A 129 -9.89 13.81 -8.65
N VAL A 130 -9.22 14.64 -9.46
CA VAL A 130 -8.70 15.93 -9.04
C VAL A 130 -9.67 17.03 -9.41
N THR A 131 -10.35 17.58 -8.40
CA THR A 131 -10.95 18.92 -8.52
C THR A 131 -9.83 19.93 -8.49
N GLY A 132 -9.87 20.95 -9.38
CA GLY A 132 -8.82 21.96 -9.47
C GLY A 132 -8.40 22.50 -8.12
N PHE A 133 -7.11 22.50 -7.83
CA PHE A 133 -6.53 23.04 -6.60
C PHE A 133 -5.23 23.78 -6.89
N GLU A 134 -4.89 24.67 -5.99
CA GLU A 134 -3.64 25.40 -5.97
C GLU A 134 -3.15 25.51 -4.54
N GLN A 135 -1.88 25.16 -4.30
CA GLN A 135 -1.28 25.22 -2.97
C GLN A 135 0.17 25.64 -3.06
N VAL A 136 0.53 26.69 -2.32
CA VAL A 136 1.93 27.12 -2.16
C VAL A 136 2.53 26.38 -0.97
N VAL A 137 3.69 25.74 -1.20
CA VAL A 137 4.47 25.04 -0.20
C VAL A 137 5.75 25.84 0.02
N VAL A 138 6.00 26.21 1.26
CA VAL A 138 7.16 27.04 1.63
C VAL A 138 8.24 26.14 2.19
N GLN A 139 9.50 26.37 1.80
CA GLN A 139 10.66 25.67 2.35
C GLN A 139 10.77 25.90 3.85
N GLN A 140 10.94 24.84 4.63
CA GLN A 140 11.10 24.90 6.06
C GLN A 140 12.57 25.14 6.46
N ASN A 141 12.81 25.57 7.69
CA ASN A 141 14.17 25.74 8.20
C ASN A 141 14.92 24.41 8.23
N GLY A 142 16.07 24.36 7.56
CA GLY A 142 16.89 23.15 7.46
C GLY A 142 16.46 22.16 6.36
N GLU A 143 15.32 22.40 5.71
CA GLU A 143 14.83 21.56 4.62
C GLU A 143 15.64 21.84 3.34
N THR A 144 16.05 20.79 2.63
CA THR A 144 16.66 20.96 1.32
C THR A 144 15.59 21.23 0.24
N VAL A 145 15.99 21.75 -0.92
CA VAL A 145 15.05 21.92 -2.04
C VAL A 145 14.54 20.57 -2.55
N ILE A 146 15.34 19.53 -2.42
CA ILE A 146 14.95 18.16 -2.78
C ILE A 146 13.84 17.67 -1.86
N ASP A 147 13.96 17.85 -0.53
CA ASP A 147 12.93 17.48 0.43
C ASP A 147 11.63 18.27 0.21
N LEU A 148 11.75 19.57 -0.11
CA LEU A 148 10.63 20.41 -0.48
C LEU A 148 9.88 19.87 -1.72
N LEU A 149 10.62 19.41 -2.74
CA LEU A 149 10.03 18.81 -3.94
C LEU A 149 9.37 17.46 -3.65
N HIS A 150 9.97 16.62 -2.82
CA HIS A 150 9.32 15.37 -2.35
C HIS A 150 8.02 15.67 -1.62
N ARG A 151 8.02 16.65 -0.73
CA ARG A 151 6.81 17.08 -0.01
C ARG A 151 5.75 17.66 -0.94
N ALA A 152 6.15 18.42 -1.95
CA ALA A 152 5.23 18.93 -2.98
C ALA A 152 4.60 17.80 -3.80
N ALA A 153 5.37 16.77 -4.19
CA ALA A 153 4.87 15.59 -4.88
C ALA A 153 3.86 14.81 -4.02
N LEU A 154 4.17 14.62 -2.72
CA LEU A 154 3.24 14.00 -1.77
C LEU A 154 1.91 14.76 -1.68
N ILE A 155 1.94 16.09 -1.63
CA ILE A 155 0.73 16.93 -1.60
C ILE A 155 -0.09 16.73 -2.88
N GLY A 156 0.55 16.69 -4.05
CA GLY A 156 -0.10 16.41 -5.32
C GLY A 156 -0.76 15.03 -5.31
N MET A 157 0.00 14.00 -4.96
CA MET A 157 -0.49 12.62 -4.92
C MET A 157 -1.60 12.40 -3.88
N ALA A 158 -1.54 13.08 -2.73
CA ALA A 158 -2.60 13.05 -1.73
C ALA A 158 -3.95 13.61 -2.23
N ARG A 159 -3.94 14.38 -3.32
CA ARG A 159 -5.17 14.86 -3.99
C ARG A 159 -5.68 13.87 -5.03
N VAL A 160 -4.77 13.11 -5.67
CA VAL A 160 -5.11 12.10 -6.67
C VAL A 160 -5.56 10.80 -6.02
N ASP A 161 -4.73 10.26 -5.15
CA ASP A 161 -5.01 9.02 -4.40
C ASP A 161 -4.54 9.14 -2.94
N PRO A 162 -5.39 9.71 -2.08
CA PRO A 162 -5.05 9.91 -0.67
C PRO A 162 -4.84 8.58 0.07
N TYR A 163 -5.51 7.51 -0.36
CA TYR A 163 -5.36 6.20 0.27
C TYR A 163 -3.98 5.59 -0.02
N LEU A 164 -3.60 5.53 -1.29
CA LEU A 164 -2.30 4.99 -1.70
C LEU A 164 -1.15 5.83 -1.13
N THR A 165 -1.32 7.15 -1.08
CA THR A 165 -0.33 8.06 -0.47
C THR A 165 -0.18 7.81 1.03
N ALA A 166 -1.30 7.59 1.75
CA ALA A 166 -1.26 7.26 3.18
C ALA A 166 -0.56 5.93 3.43
N LEU A 167 -0.85 4.89 2.63
CA LEU A 167 -0.16 3.60 2.70
C LEU A 167 1.35 3.74 2.49
N SER A 168 1.75 4.50 1.45
CA SER A 168 3.17 4.76 1.16
C SER A 168 3.88 5.46 2.33
N LEU A 169 3.21 6.44 2.95
CA LEU A 169 3.74 7.11 4.14
C LEU A 169 3.88 6.15 5.33
N MET A 170 2.89 5.29 5.58
CA MET A 170 2.96 4.30 6.65
C MET A 170 4.11 3.31 6.43
N GLN A 171 4.32 2.82 5.21
CA GLN A 171 5.44 1.93 4.87
C GLN A 171 6.79 2.62 5.06
N ARG A 172 6.90 3.89 4.71
CA ARG A 172 8.14 4.68 4.83
C ARG A 172 8.57 4.86 6.28
N HIS A 173 7.63 5.08 7.17
CA HIS A 173 7.85 5.37 8.59
C HIS A 173 7.66 4.16 9.51
N GLU A 174 7.68 2.95 8.94
CA GLU A 174 7.56 1.70 9.71
C GLU A 174 8.63 1.58 10.80
N THR A 175 9.85 2.03 10.52
CA THR A 175 10.99 1.87 11.43
C THR A 175 11.07 2.92 12.52
N ASP A 176 10.74 4.18 12.22
CA ASP A 176 10.77 5.30 13.16
C ASP A 176 9.42 5.55 13.85
N GLN A 177 8.36 4.92 13.34
CA GLN A 177 6.98 5.00 13.81
C GLN A 177 6.42 6.43 13.85
N ASP A 178 6.96 7.35 13.05
CA ASP A 178 6.41 8.69 12.88
C ASP A 178 5.33 8.69 11.79
N PHE A 179 4.10 8.41 12.17
CA PHE A 179 2.95 8.36 11.27
C PHE A 179 2.14 9.66 11.22
N SER A 180 2.67 10.78 11.71
CA SER A 180 1.94 12.05 11.82
C SER A 180 1.37 12.54 10.50
N ASP A 181 2.13 12.46 9.41
CA ASP A 181 1.68 12.85 8.08
C ASP A 181 0.62 11.90 7.52
N ALA A 182 0.81 10.60 7.69
CA ALA A 182 -0.17 9.59 7.28
C ALA A 182 -1.50 9.78 8.03
N GLU A 183 -1.45 10.01 9.33
CA GLU A 183 -2.64 10.23 10.18
C GLU A 183 -3.39 11.49 9.77
N THR A 184 -2.67 12.58 9.55
CA THR A 184 -3.27 13.84 9.08
C THR A 184 -3.99 13.62 7.76
N LEU A 185 -3.34 12.94 6.80
CA LEU A 185 -3.92 12.64 5.50
C LEU A 185 -5.17 11.75 5.62
N ILE A 186 -5.09 10.66 6.40
CA ILE A 186 -6.21 9.74 6.65
C ILE A 186 -7.40 10.49 7.25
N THR A 187 -7.17 11.35 8.24
CA THR A 187 -8.22 12.13 8.92
C THR A 187 -8.91 13.08 7.96
N VAL A 188 -8.13 13.83 7.16
CA VAL A 188 -8.67 14.78 6.17
C VAL A 188 -9.42 14.05 5.06
N ALA A 189 -8.86 12.96 4.53
CA ALA A 189 -9.48 12.19 3.45
C ALA A 189 -10.81 11.55 3.92
N LYS A 190 -10.80 10.89 5.08
CA LYS A 190 -12.01 10.30 5.67
C LYS A 190 -13.11 11.35 5.94
N GLY A 191 -12.73 12.54 6.39
CA GLY A 191 -13.68 13.62 6.64
C GLY A 191 -14.42 14.11 5.40
N LYS A 192 -13.89 13.86 4.20
CA LYS A 192 -14.54 14.19 2.91
C LYS A 192 -15.50 13.10 2.43
N ILE A 193 -15.44 11.89 2.99
CA ILE A 193 -16.28 10.77 2.59
C ILE A 193 -17.59 10.86 3.39
N ALA A 194 -18.72 10.92 2.67
CA ALA A 194 -20.02 10.92 3.29
C ALA A 194 -20.22 9.67 4.15
N PRO A 195 -20.81 9.78 5.35
CA PRO A 195 -21.10 8.65 6.23
C PRO A 195 -22.29 7.85 5.70
N THR A 196 -22.11 7.18 4.58
CA THR A 196 -23.13 6.29 4.00
C THR A 196 -22.89 4.86 4.47
N PRO A 197 -23.94 4.07 4.71
CA PRO A 197 -23.82 2.63 4.91
C PRO A 197 -23.12 1.99 3.70
N PHE A 198 -22.28 0.99 3.95
CA PHE A 198 -21.55 0.25 2.91
C PHE A 198 -20.61 1.13 2.05
N SER A 199 -19.90 2.06 2.68
CA SER A 199 -18.90 2.88 2.02
C SER A 199 -17.57 2.15 1.94
N PHE A 200 -17.22 1.67 0.75
CA PHE A 200 -15.92 1.02 0.48
C PHE A 200 -14.73 1.91 0.86
N ASP A 201 -14.72 3.15 0.38
CA ASP A 201 -13.61 4.07 0.64
C ASP A 201 -13.47 4.41 2.13
N ARG A 202 -14.58 4.57 2.84
CA ARG A 202 -14.58 4.82 4.28
C ARG A 202 -13.96 3.65 5.05
N SER A 203 -14.33 2.42 4.69
CA SER A 203 -13.78 1.20 5.28
C SER A 203 -12.25 1.13 5.18
N LEU A 204 -11.69 1.57 4.04
CA LEU A 204 -10.25 1.59 3.83
C LEU A 204 -9.54 2.49 4.85
N PHE A 205 -10.02 3.74 5.01
CA PHE A 205 -9.42 4.67 5.96
C PHE A 205 -9.64 4.29 7.41
N GLU A 206 -10.80 3.71 7.74
CA GLU A 206 -11.05 3.17 9.08
C GLU A 206 -10.09 2.01 9.41
N ASN A 207 -9.80 1.15 8.44
CA ASN A 207 -8.78 0.11 8.59
C ASN A 207 -7.39 0.68 8.88
N LEU A 208 -6.96 1.72 8.15
CA LEU A 208 -5.68 2.38 8.41
C LEU A 208 -5.62 3.03 9.80
N GLN A 209 -6.73 3.63 10.27
CA GLN A 209 -6.80 4.16 11.64
C GLN A 209 -6.63 3.07 12.70
N GLY A 210 -7.20 1.88 12.45
CA GLY A 210 -7.00 0.73 13.33
C GLY A 210 -5.54 0.29 13.40
N ILE A 211 -4.84 0.27 12.27
CA ILE A 211 -3.42 -0.05 12.21
C ILE A 211 -2.59 0.99 12.97
N LEU A 212 -2.85 2.28 12.76
CA LEU A 212 -2.17 3.35 13.50
C LEU A 212 -2.41 3.26 15.02
N ALA A 213 -3.62 2.87 15.45
CA ALA A 213 -3.93 2.64 16.86
C ALA A 213 -3.11 1.47 17.43
N LEU A 214 -2.92 0.38 16.66
CA LEU A 214 -2.04 -0.74 17.06
C LEU A 214 -0.59 -0.30 17.25
N PHE A 215 -0.05 0.47 16.31
CA PHE A 215 1.32 1.00 16.43
C PHE A 215 1.52 1.86 17.69
N ARG A 216 0.46 2.53 18.15
CA ARG A 216 0.46 3.29 19.41
C ARG A 216 0.25 2.44 20.65
N GLY A 217 0.09 1.13 20.52
CA GLY A 217 -0.23 0.22 21.62
C GLY A 217 -1.66 0.31 22.11
N ASN A 218 -2.55 1.03 21.39
CA ASN A 218 -3.95 1.20 21.79
C ASN A 218 -4.84 0.12 21.14
N GLN A 219 -4.84 -1.06 21.73
CA GLN A 219 -5.53 -2.24 21.23
C GLN A 219 -7.07 -2.06 21.19
N ALA A 220 -7.64 -1.37 22.17
CA ALA A 220 -9.09 -1.15 22.26
C ALA A 220 -9.60 -0.23 21.14
N ASP A 221 -8.86 0.84 20.85
CA ASP A 221 -9.19 1.72 19.74
C ASP A 221 -8.99 1.02 18.40
N ALA A 222 -7.91 0.24 18.24
CA ALA A 222 -7.67 -0.55 17.04
C ALA A 222 -8.84 -1.50 16.75
N HIS A 223 -9.28 -2.27 17.75
CA HIS A 223 -10.45 -3.14 17.65
C HIS A 223 -11.70 -2.35 17.23
N THR A 224 -11.92 -1.17 17.81
CA THR A 224 -13.06 -0.32 17.47
C THR A 224 -12.99 0.14 16.01
N TRP A 225 -11.84 0.58 15.53
CA TRP A 225 -11.66 1.01 14.14
C TRP A 225 -11.82 -0.14 13.15
N PHE A 226 -11.25 -1.32 13.40
CA PHE A 226 -11.44 -2.48 12.52
C PHE A 226 -12.89 -2.96 12.49
N ARG A 227 -13.60 -2.86 13.61
CA ARG A 227 -15.02 -3.15 13.65
C ARG A 227 -15.85 -2.17 12.81
N LEU A 228 -15.50 -0.88 12.84
CA LEU A 228 -16.12 0.14 12.00
C LEU A 228 -15.80 -0.12 10.53
N ALA A 229 -14.54 -0.40 10.19
CA ALA A 229 -14.11 -0.71 8.83
C ALA A 229 -14.89 -1.89 8.24
N ARG A 230 -15.06 -2.97 9.02
CA ARG A 230 -15.87 -4.12 8.61
C ARG A 230 -17.35 -3.77 8.48
N ALA A 231 -17.89 -2.91 9.35
CA ALA A 231 -19.28 -2.46 9.27
C ALA A 231 -19.51 -1.56 8.03
N SER A 232 -18.52 -0.73 7.68
CA SER A 232 -18.55 0.10 6.47
C SER A 232 -18.42 -0.71 5.18
N ASN A 233 -17.67 -1.81 5.21
CA ASN A 233 -17.56 -2.76 4.10
C ASN A 233 -17.25 -4.17 4.61
N PRO A 234 -18.23 -5.08 4.65
CA PRO A 234 -18.04 -6.48 5.07
C PRO A 234 -17.05 -7.26 4.19
N ASP A 235 -16.87 -6.87 2.91
CA ASP A 235 -15.99 -7.52 1.95
C ASP A 235 -14.53 -7.02 2.04
N ASN A 236 -14.24 -6.09 2.95
CA ASN A 236 -12.87 -5.67 3.21
C ASN A 236 -12.13 -6.75 3.99
N ILE A 237 -11.48 -7.67 3.27
CA ILE A 237 -10.73 -8.81 3.84
C ILE A 237 -9.66 -8.33 4.83
N ALA A 238 -8.95 -7.23 4.50
CA ALA A 238 -7.93 -6.66 5.40
C ALA A 238 -8.54 -6.26 6.75
N ALA A 239 -9.70 -5.59 6.75
CA ALA A 239 -10.37 -5.21 7.98
C ALA A 239 -10.84 -6.43 8.80
N VAL A 240 -11.28 -7.50 8.13
CA VAL A 240 -11.69 -8.75 8.81
C VAL A 240 -10.48 -9.45 9.45
N LEU A 241 -9.35 -9.54 8.74
CA LEU A 241 -8.09 -10.09 9.26
C LEU A 241 -7.58 -9.28 10.45
N ASN A 242 -7.56 -7.95 10.31
CA ASN A 242 -7.09 -7.05 11.36
C ASN A 242 -7.98 -7.07 12.59
N LEU A 243 -9.29 -7.23 12.40
CA LEU A 243 -10.22 -7.37 13.52
C LEU A 243 -9.97 -8.67 14.29
N ALA A 244 -9.75 -9.79 13.59
CA ALA A 244 -9.39 -11.04 14.27
C ALA A 244 -8.05 -10.92 15.00
N PHE A 245 -7.09 -10.20 14.41
CA PHE A 245 -5.84 -9.91 15.10
C PHE A 245 -6.04 -9.06 16.37
N ALA A 246 -6.92 -8.06 16.31
CA ALA A 246 -7.26 -7.24 17.48
C ALA A 246 -8.02 -8.07 18.54
N ASP A 247 -8.89 -8.99 18.13
CA ASP A 247 -9.53 -9.95 19.03
C ASP A 247 -8.48 -10.79 19.80
N LEU A 248 -7.42 -11.27 19.11
CA LEU A 248 -6.29 -11.98 19.77
C LEU A 248 -5.57 -11.12 20.82
N GLN A 249 -5.38 -9.83 20.53
CA GLN A 249 -4.71 -8.92 21.47
C GLN A 249 -5.57 -8.62 22.72
N LEU A 250 -6.87 -8.87 22.64
CA LEU A 250 -7.84 -8.72 23.73
C LEU A 250 -8.23 -10.06 24.38
N ASP A 251 -7.47 -11.15 24.08
CA ASP A 251 -7.72 -12.51 24.55
C ASP A 251 -9.09 -13.07 24.13
N GLN A 252 -9.71 -12.50 23.10
CA GLN A 252 -10.99 -12.95 22.51
C GLN A 252 -10.72 -14.04 21.47
N TYR A 253 -10.12 -15.16 21.93
CA TYR A 253 -9.62 -16.20 21.05
C TYR A 253 -10.70 -16.90 20.25
N ARG A 254 -11.89 -17.12 20.83
CA ARG A 254 -13.00 -17.76 20.14
C ARG A 254 -13.52 -16.90 19.00
N GLU A 255 -13.69 -15.62 19.25
CA GLU A 255 -14.14 -14.65 18.24
C GLU A 255 -13.16 -14.57 17.07
N ALA A 256 -11.85 -14.56 17.38
CA ALA A 256 -10.80 -14.58 16.36
C ALA A 256 -10.86 -15.87 15.51
N ALA A 257 -10.98 -17.05 16.15
CA ALA A 257 -11.05 -18.34 15.48
C ALA A 257 -12.29 -18.41 14.56
N ASP A 258 -13.49 -18.13 15.08
CA ASP A 258 -14.74 -18.15 14.33
C ASP A 258 -14.75 -17.18 13.15
N ARG A 259 -14.03 -16.07 13.27
CA ARG A 259 -13.88 -15.07 12.22
C ARG A 259 -12.98 -15.56 11.09
N MET A 260 -11.86 -16.17 11.44
CA MET A 260 -10.92 -16.71 10.46
C MET A 260 -11.47 -17.93 9.76
N GLU A 261 -12.11 -18.83 10.47
CA GLU A 261 -12.79 -19.98 9.88
C GLU A 261 -13.79 -19.56 8.80
N ARG A 262 -14.67 -18.61 9.14
CA ARG A 262 -15.65 -18.07 8.17
C ARG A 262 -14.98 -17.37 7.00
N LEU A 263 -14.00 -16.48 7.25
CA LEU A 263 -13.32 -15.77 6.18
C LEU A 263 -12.71 -16.74 5.17
N LEU A 264 -11.94 -17.74 5.64
CA LEU A 264 -11.26 -18.69 4.78
C LEU A 264 -12.20 -19.67 4.06
N HIS A 265 -13.38 -19.92 4.65
CA HIS A 265 -14.45 -20.68 4.01
C HIS A 265 -15.14 -19.86 2.89
N ASP A 266 -15.42 -18.59 3.16
CA ASP A 266 -16.18 -17.74 2.26
C ASP A 266 -15.33 -17.16 1.12
N THR A 267 -13.99 -17.16 1.28
CA THR A 267 -13.03 -16.63 0.28
C THR A 267 -11.96 -17.66 -0.11
N PRO A 268 -12.35 -18.81 -0.70
CA PRO A 268 -11.40 -19.89 -1.01
C PRO A 268 -10.34 -19.49 -2.05
N ASP A 269 -10.65 -18.52 -2.91
CA ASP A 269 -9.78 -18.04 -3.99
C ASP A 269 -9.01 -16.76 -3.60
N CYS A 270 -8.95 -16.41 -2.31
CA CYS A 270 -8.20 -15.23 -1.89
C CYS A 270 -6.69 -15.43 -2.11
N ASP A 271 -5.97 -14.32 -2.18
CA ASP A 271 -4.52 -14.31 -2.34
C ASP A 271 -3.83 -15.23 -1.33
N ALA A 272 -2.78 -15.95 -1.78
CA ALA A 272 -2.07 -16.95 -0.96
C ALA A 272 -1.44 -16.34 0.31
N ALA A 273 -0.99 -15.09 0.27
CA ALA A 273 -0.44 -14.40 1.43
C ALA A 273 -1.54 -14.08 2.45
N LEU A 274 -2.72 -13.65 1.98
CA LEU A 274 -3.89 -13.40 2.82
C LEU A 274 -4.40 -14.68 3.46
N ALA A 275 -4.55 -15.75 2.68
CA ALA A 275 -4.99 -17.04 3.17
C ALA A 275 -4.04 -17.58 4.24
N SER A 276 -2.72 -17.54 3.97
CA SER A 276 -1.70 -17.98 4.94
C SER A 276 -1.75 -17.14 6.22
N THR A 277 -1.89 -15.82 6.11
CA THR A 277 -2.04 -14.92 7.28
C THR A 277 -3.31 -15.26 8.07
N GLY A 278 -4.41 -15.54 7.40
CA GLY A 278 -5.66 -15.97 8.02
C GLY A 278 -5.49 -17.28 8.79
N TYR A 279 -4.85 -18.29 8.19
CA TYR A 279 -4.58 -19.57 8.88
C TYR A 279 -3.62 -19.40 10.07
N VAL A 280 -2.60 -18.56 9.95
CA VAL A 280 -1.69 -18.23 11.07
C VAL A 280 -2.44 -17.57 12.22
N THR A 281 -3.32 -16.60 11.91
CA THR A 281 -4.17 -15.92 12.90
C THR A 281 -5.14 -16.90 13.57
N TRP A 282 -5.73 -17.81 12.79
CA TRP A 282 -6.59 -18.87 13.33
C TRP A 282 -5.83 -19.81 14.26
N ALA A 283 -4.65 -20.26 13.85
CA ALA A 283 -3.80 -21.10 14.70
C ALA A 283 -3.41 -20.40 16.01
N ALA A 284 -3.12 -19.11 15.97
CA ALA A 284 -2.85 -18.33 17.18
C ALA A 284 -4.05 -18.32 18.13
N ALA A 285 -5.27 -18.19 17.60
CA ALA A 285 -6.51 -18.25 18.38
C ALA A 285 -6.70 -19.64 19.01
N LEU A 286 -6.50 -20.70 18.24
CA LEU A 286 -6.58 -22.09 18.73
C LEU A 286 -5.57 -22.35 19.85
N LEU A 287 -4.34 -21.87 19.70
CA LEU A 287 -3.33 -21.95 20.76
C LEU A 287 -3.74 -21.18 22.02
N GLY A 288 -4.34 -20.01 21.88
CA GLY A 288 -4.91 -19.27 23.00
C GLY A 288 -6.04 -20.03 23.73
N MET A 289 -6.78 -20.87 23.01
CA MET A 289 -7.81 -21.78 23.57
C MET A 289 -7.23 -23.11 24.04
N HIS A 290 -5.91 -23.31 23.97
CA HIS A 290 -5.21 -24.57 24.27
C HIS A 290 -5.57 -25.73 23.33
N ASP A 291 -6.11 -25.45 22.14
CA ASP A 291 -6.42 -26.45 21.11
C ASP A 291 -5.24 -26.67 20.18
N VAL A 292 -4.23 -27.37 20.72
CA VAL A 292 -2.95 -27.60 20.05
C VAL A 292 -3.11 -28.52 18.83
N ASN A 293 -4.11 -29.43 18.85
CA ASN A 293 -4.29 -30.38 17.75
C ASN A 293 -4.88 -29.71 16.51
N ASP A 294 -5.86 -28.87 16.68
CA ASP A 294 -6.45 -28.14 15.55
C ASP A 294 -5.49 -27.06 15.03
N ALA A 295 -4.73 -26.40 15.92
CA ALA A 295 -3.64 -25.51 15.52
C ALA A 295 -2.59 -26.21 14.63
N ASP A 296 -2.25 -27.48 14.94
CA ASP A 296 -1.32 -28.28 14.12
C ASP A 296 -1.83 -28.49 12.70
N GLN A 297 -3.12 -28.81 12.53
CA GLN A 297 -3.77 -29.00 11.23
C GLN A 297 -3.87 -27.70 10.44
N VAL A 298 -4.24 -26.63 11.10
CA VAL A 298 -4.43 -25.30 10.50
C VAL A 298 -3.09 -24.76 9.99
N LEU A 299 -2.01 -24.92 10.74
CA LEU A 299 -0.67 -24.47 10.30
C LEU A 299 -0.13 -25.30 9.14
N ALA A 300 -0.45 -26.60 9.08
CA ALA A 300 -0.12 -27.39 7.90
C ALA A 300 -0.77 -26.83 6.62
N LYS A 301 -2.02 -26.34 6.71
CA LYS A 301 -2.70 -25.66 5.59
C LYS A 301 -2.02 -24.33 5.24
N ALA A 302 -1.65 -23.52 6.23
CA ALA A 302 -0.93 -22.25 6.01
C ALA A 302 0.34 -22.46 5.17
N ILE A 303 1.13 -23.48 5.54
CA ILE A 303 2.37 -23.85 4.84
C ILE A 303 2.10 -24.42 3.44
N ALA A 304 1.05 -25.24 3.28
CA ALA A 304 0.70 -25.80 1.97
C ALA A 304 0.34 -24.71 0.96
N ILE A 305 -0.30 -23.63 1.42
CA ILE A 305 -0.69 -22.50 0.58
C ILE A 305 0.50 -21.56 0.32
N LYS A 306 1.28 -21.23 1.36
CA LYS A 306 2.44 -20.35 1.25
C LYS A 306 3.68 -20.97 1.94
N PRO A 307 4.44 -21.82 1.24
CA PRO A 307 5.65 -22.45 1.80
C PRO A 307 6.75 -21.45 2.19
N THR A 308 6.66 -20.19 1.72
CA THR A 308 7.60 -19.10 2.02
C THR A 308 7.22 -18.30 3.26
N SER A 309 6.20 -18.68 4.02
CA SER A 309 5.80 -18.02 5.26
C SER A 309 6.66 -18.46 6.44
N SER A 310 7.66 -17.66 6.82
CA SER A 310 8.53 -17.95 7.97
C SER A 310 7.75 -17.99 9.28
N ILE A 311 6.74 -17.13 9.43
CA ILE A 311 5.85 -17.09 10.62
C ILE A 311 5.08 -18.39 10.77
N ALA A 312 4.50 -18.93 9.68
CA ALA A 312 3.77 -20.17 9.73
C ALA A 312 4.67 -21.35 10.15
N TRP A 313 5.88 -21.46 9.59
CA TRP A 313 6.87 -22.45 9.98
C TRP A 313 7.26 -22.37 11.45
N HIS A 314 7.48 -21.15 11.93
CA HIS A 314 7.88 -20.91 13.30
C HIS A 314 6.75 -21.27 14.28
N MET A 315 5.52 -20.80 14.03
CA MET A 315 4.37 -21.16 14.87
C MET A 315 4.13 -22.68 14.87
N TRP A 316 4.34 -23.34 13.73
CA TRP A 316 4.21 -24.79 13.66
C TRP A 316 5.29 -25.50 14.48
N SER A 317 6.50 -24.95 14.49
CA SER A 317 7.57 -25.43 15.39
C SER A 317 7.13 -25.35 16.87
N GLU A 318 6.51 -24.23 17.27
CA GLU A 318 6.02 -24.06 18.64
C GLU A 318 4.92 -25.08 18.99
N VAL A 319 3.99 -25.32 18.08
CA VAL A 319 2.97 -26.37 18.24
C VAL A 319 3.59 -27.74 18.43
N LYS A 320 4.60 -28.12 17.63
CA LYS A 320 5.30 -29.43 17.80
C LYS A 320 6.03 -29.50 19.13
N ARG A 321 6.62 -28.40 19.59
CA ARG A 321 7.27 -28.32 20.90
C ARG A 321 6.26 -28.55 22.04
N GLN A 322 5.06 -27.94 21.97
CA GLN A 322 4.00 -28.14 22.96
C GLN A 322 3.48 -29.60 22.96
N LYS A 323 3.48 -30.26 21.80
CA LYS A 323 3.14 -31.68 21.66
C LYS A 323 4.27 -32.63 22.12
N GLY A 324 5.43 -32.11 22.55
CA GLY A 324 6.59 -32.89 22.98
C GLY A 324 7.47 -33.41 21.84
N ASP A 325 7.15 -33.13 20.58
CA ASP A 325 7.97 -33.47 19.42
C ASP A 325 9.09 -32.46 19.18
N THR A 326 10.09 -32.50 20.01
CA THR A 326 11.23 -31.56 19.97
C THR A 326 12.08 -31.70 18.72
N VAL A 327 12.13 -32.90 18.13
CA VAL A 327 12.91 -33.14 16.90
C VAL A 327 12.24 -32.45 15.71
N GLN A 328 10.95 -32.63 15.54
CA GLN A 328 10.21 -31.98 14.47
C GLN A 328 10.16 -30.46 14.68
N ALA A 329 9.98 -30.01 15.94
CA ALA A 329 10.04 -28.59 16.27
C ALA A 329 11.36 -27.93 15.82
N ALA A 330 12.52 -28.57 16.09
CA ALA A 330 13.81 -28.07 15.66
C ALA A 330 13.93 -27.98 14.12
N ARG A 331 13.42 -28.98 13.39
CA ARG A 331 13.41 -28.97 11.92
C ARG A 331 12.58 -27.85 11.35
N LEU A 332 11.37 -27.66 11.89
CA LEU A 332 10.46 -26.60 11.42
C LEU A 332 11.02 -25.21 11.74
N ASN A 333 11.65 -25.04 12.89
CA ASN A 333 12.31 -23.79 13.23
C ASN A 333 13.50 -23.48 12.30
N GLN A 334 14.30 -24.52 11.95
CA GLN A 334 15.37 -24.35 10.96
C GLN A 334 14.80 -23.99 9.59
N GLN A 335 13.66 -24.58 9.21
CA GLN A 335 12.97 -24.23 7.97
C GLN A 335 12.50 -22.77 7.98
N ALA A 336 11.95 -22.29 9.10
CA ALA A 336 11.57 -20.88 9.26
C ALA A 336 12.75 -19.90 9.05
N LEU A 337 13.95 -20.29 9.47
CA LEU A 337 15.17 -19.50 9.28
C LEU A 337 15.72 -19.55 7.84
N ASN A 338 15.49 -20.66 7.14
CA ASN A 338 15.98 -20.84 5.78
C ASN A 338 15.08 -20.24 4.71
N VAL A 339 13.83 -19.99 5.04
CA VAL A 339 12.88 -19.37 4.11
C VAL A 339 13.22 -17.91 3.97
N ALA A 340 13.58 -17.48 2.76
CA ALA A 340 13.64 -16.07 2.42
C ALA A 340 12.19 -15.55 2.46
N ASP A 341 11.88 -14.79 3.48
CA ASP A 341 10.55 -14.24 3.67
C ASP A 341 10.28 -13.24 2.54
N THR A 342 9.61 -13.69 1.49
CA THR A 342 9.04 -12.83 0.50
C THR A 342 7.72 -12.30 1.07
N PHE A 343 7.84 -11.38 2.04
CA PHE A 343 6.69 -10.67 2.54
C PHE A 343 6.19 -9.74 1.42
N GLU A 344 5.04 -10.08 0.90
CA GLU A 344 4.22 -9.09 0.22
C GLU A 344 3.73 -8.15 1.33
N ASN A 345 4.36 -6.97 1.40
CA ASN A 345 4.10 -5.97 2.44
C ASN A 345 2.80 -5.24 2.14
N TYR A 346 1.68 -5.88 2.38
CA TYR A 346 0.40 -5.18 2.43
C TYR A 346 0.33 -4.36 3.73
N ALA A 347 0.63 -3.06 3.64
CA ALA A 347 0.55 -2.15 4.78
C ALA A 347 -0.88 -2.04 5.37
N GLU A 348 -1.85 -2.59 4.66
CA GLU A 348 -3.26 -2.70 5.08
C GLU A 348 -3.52 -3.79 6.11
N ILE A 349 -2.56 -4.68 6.34
CA ILE A 349 -2.70 -5.80 7.27
C ILE A 349 -1.83 -5.55 8.50
N ALA A 350 -2.42 -5.67 9.67
CA ALA A 350 -1.73 -5.58 10.95
C ALA A 350 -0.64 -6.66 11.16
N ALA A 351 -0.49 -7.60 10.22
CA ALA A 351 0.61 -8.56 10.19
C ALA A 351 1.99 -7.86 10.18
N LEU A 352 2.06 -6.61 9.68
CA LEU A 352 3.23 -5.76 9.83
C LEU A 352 3.54 -5.50 11.31
N TYR A 353 2.53 -5.19 12.12
CA TYR A 353 2.63 -5.07 13.57
C TYR A 353 3.03 -6.40 14.22
N PHE A 354 2.52 -7.53 13.73
CA PHE A 354 2.94 -8.87 14.16
C PHE A 354 4.44 -9.07 13.93
N ARG A 355 4.96 -8.63 12.81
CA ARG A 355 6.39 -8.69 12.48
C ARG A 355 7.23 -7.87 13.47
N LEU A 356 6.79 -6.64 13.79
CA LEU A 356 7.50 -5.76 14.72
C LEU A 356 7.47 -6.32 16.14
N THR A 357 6.30 -6.70 16.67
CA THR A 357 6.18 -7.29 18.01
C THR A 357 6.84 -8.66 18.09
N TRP A 358 6.88 -9.40 17.00
CA TRP A 358 7.59 -10.66 16.89
C TRP A 358 9.10 -10.49 16.87
N GLN A 359 9.60 -9.50 16.15
CA GLN A 359 11.04 -9.17 16.14
C GLN A 359 11.51 -8.70 17.51
N ASP A 360 10.72 -7.94 18.24
CA ASP A 360 11.01 -7.50 19.61
C ASP A 360 10.98 -8.66 20.63
N ARG A 361 10.16 -9.69 20.41
CA ARG A 361 10.12 -10.92 21.22
C ARG A 361 11.24 -11.90 20.85
N GLN A 362 11.88 -11.77 19.70
CA GLN A 362 12.99 -12.60 19.24
C GLN A 362 14.18 -12.67 20.22
N PRO A 363 14.61 -11.58 20.91
CA PRO A 363 15.70 -11.68 21.88
C PRO A 363 15.39 -12.61 23.05
N VAL A 364 14.14 -12.63 23.51
CA VAL A 364 13.69 -13.55 24.58
C VAL A 364 13.64 -14.98 24.08
N MET A 365 13.23 -15.21 22.85
CA MET A 365 13.23 -16.55 22.26
C MET A 365 14.62 -17.01 21.83
N ARG A 366 15.47 -16.14 21.29
CA ARG A 366 16.88 -16.49 21.00
C ARG A 366 17.61 -16.92 22.24
N SER A 367 17.36 -16.31 23.40
CA SER A 367 17.96 -16.75 24.67
C SER A 367 17.45 -18.11 25.16
N GLN A 368 16.24 -18.52 24.78
CA GLN A 368 15.68 -19.83 25.10
C GLN A 368 16.12 -20.93 24.13
N PHE A 369 16.50 -20.57 22.89
CA PHE A 369 16.93 -21.50 21.82
C PHE A 369 18.43 -21.55 21.58
N THR A 370 19.25 -20.73 22.25
CA THR A 370 20.70 -20.94 22.30
C THR A 370 20.98 -22.21 23.08
N ASN A 371 21.31 -23.25 22.31
CA ASN A 371 21.62 -24.61 22.65
C ASN A 371 22.40 -24.74 23.98
N PRO A 372 21.88 -25.42 25.01
CA PRO A 372 22.64 -25.68 26.23
C PRO A 372 23.87 -26.58 25.98
N ALA A 373 23.97 -27.27 24.84
CA ALA A 373 25.09 -28.14 24.47
C ALA A 373 26.36 -27.41 24.01
N ALA A 374 26.31 -26.09 23.73
CA ALA A 374 27.49 -25.32 23.32
C ALA A 374 28.29 -24.76 24.50
N LYS A 375 27.84 -24.93 25.75
CA LYS A 375 28.55 -24.47 26.96
C LYS A 375 29.42 -25.52 27.63
N SER A 376 29.58 -26.71 27.02
CA SER A 376 30.41 -27.79 27.61
C SER A 376 31.70 -28.08 26.84
N LEU A 377 32.18 -27.16 26.01
CA LEU A 377 33.47 -27.24 25.31
C LEU A 377 34.25 -25.94 25.47
N HIS A 378 34.57 -25.62 26.72
CA HIS A 378 35.75 -24.83 27.10
C HIS A 378 36.17 -25.18 28.54
#